data_59111cfc028becb7b22cd1b9dcae38f0
#
_entry.id   59111cfc028becb7b22cd1b9dcae38f0
#
_cell.length_a   1.000
_cell.length_b   1.000
_cell.length_c   1.000
_cell.angle_alpha   90.00
_cell.angle_beta   90.00
_cell.angle_gamma   90.00
#
_symmetry.space_group_name_H-M   'P 1'
#
loop_
_entity.id
_entity.type
_entity.pdbx_description
1 polymer ?
#
loop_
_entity_poly.entity_id
_entity_poly.type
_entity_poly.pdbx_seq_one_letter_code
_entity_poly.pdbx_strand_id
1 'polypeptide(L)'
;ISNGGDPMRARKAMAAVDKRLVRRDAQLIQLLDPPFDKSDLEPGYIKGYVPGVRENGGQYTHAAIWATTAFAMLGDKERTWELFAMLNPINRGSRPEAMERYKVEPYVMSADIYGATPHTGRGGWTWYTGAAGWMYRLSVETLLGLQLEEGHLRIAPCVPDDWESYKIHYRYRDTSYHIEIKCGGEKSNHATRVTMDGTVLNETGLIPLQDDRQEHHVEVMLR
;
A
#
# COMPACT_ATOMS: atom_id res chain seq x y z
N ILE A 1 5.11 10.54 1.42
CA ILE A 1 6.14 9.73 0.75
C ILE A 1 7.49 10.45 0.81
N SER A 2 7.56 11.73 0.46
CA SER A 2 8.81 12.49 0.48
C SER A 2 9.24 13.02 1.86
N ASN A 3 8.42 12.91 2.88
CA ASN A 3 8.59 13.51 4.21
C ASN A 3 8.91 15.02 4.22
N GLY A 4 8.69 15.71 3.10
CA GLY A 4 9.03 17.13 2.93
C GLY A 4 7.99 18.11 3.44
N GLY A 5 6.86 17.64 3.95
CA GLY A 5 5.75 18.48 4.36
C GLY A 5 5.65 18.66 5.88
N ASP A 6 5.11 19.80 6.30
CA ASP A 6 4.70 20.01 7.69
C ASP A 6 3.64 18.97 8.09
N PRO A 7 3.78 18.27 9.25
CA PRO A 7 2.88 17.19 9.64
C PRO A 7 1.40 17.60 9.77
N MET A 8 1.12 18.80 10.23
CA MET A 8 -0.27 19.30 10.34
C MET A 8 -0.87 19.54 8.95
N ARG A 9 -0.10 20.09 8.04
CA ARG A 9 -0.54 20.30 6.65
C ARG A 9 -0.72 18.96 5.93
N ALA A 10 0.18 18.00 6.16
CA ALA A 10 0.06 16.65 5.63
C ALA A 10 -1.25 15.97 6.07
N ARG A 11 -1.58 16.01 7.36
CA ARG A 11 -2.87 15.49 7.87
C ARG A 11 -4.07 16.17 7.25
N LYS A 12 -4.06 17.50 7.11
CA LYS A 12 -5.15 18.24 6.44
C LYS A 12 -5.29 17.87 4.96
N ALA A 13 -4.17 17.71 4.26
CA ALA A 13 -4.17 17.28 2.86
C ALA A 13 -4.74 15.86 2.71
N MET A 14 -4.33 14.91 3.56
CA MET A 14 -4.83 13.54 3.50
C MET A 14 -6.31 13.45 3.91
N ALA A 15 -6.78 14.25 4.86
CA ALA A 15 -8.21 14.36 5.16
C ALA A 15 -9.02 14.91 3.96
N ALA A 16 -8.45 15.84 3.19
CA ALA A 16 -9.07 16.31 1.96
C ALA A 16 -9.08 15.24 0.85
N VAL A 17 -8.01 14.46 0.72
CA VAL A 17 -7.95 13.28 -0.18
C VAL A 17 -9.06 12.30 0.17
N ASP A 18 -9.18 11.92 1.44
CA ASP A 18 -10.21 10.98 1.90
C ASP A 18 -11.62 11.47 1.58
N LYS A 19 -11.88 12.73 1.89
CA LYS A 19 -13.22 13.35 1.69
C LYS A 19 -13.59 13.52 0.24
N ARG A 20 -12.65 13.87 -0.63
CA ARG A 20 -12.92 14.32 -2.01
C ARG A 20 -12.59 13.30 -3.07
N LEU A 21 -11.54 12.52 -2.88
CA LEU A 21 -11.02 11.65 -3.91
C LEU A 21 -11.33 10.16 -3.68
N VAL A 22 -11.56 9.75 -2.42
CA VAL A 22 -11.94 8.36 -2.12
C VAL A 22 -13.43 8.16 -2.37
N ARG A 23 -13.73 7.46 -3.44
CA ARG A 23 -15.10 7.12 -3.86
C ARG A 23 -15.43 5.69 -3.43
N ARG A 24 -15.97 5.55 -2.23
CA ARG A 24 -16.33 4.26 -1.63
C ARG A 24 -17.46 3.56 -2.37
N ASP A 25 -18.41 4.34 -2.89
CA ASP A 25 -19.52 3.90 -3.72
C ASP A 25 -19.05 3.19 -5.01
N ALA A 26 -17.97 3.70 -5.60
CA ALA A 26 -17.38 3.20 -6.83
C ALA A 26 -16.13 2.33 -6.58
N GLN A 27 -15.69 2.25 -5.34
CA GLN A 27 -14.46 1.55 -4.91
C GLN A 27 -13.20 2.01 -5.69
N LEU A 28 -13.03 3.31 -5.83
CA LEU A 28 -11.87 3.90 -6.50
C LEU A 28 -11.36 5.16 -5.78
N ILE A 29 -10.11 5.49 -6.03
CA ILE A 29 -9.45 6.70 -5.52
C ILE A 29 -9.11 7.56 -6.73
N GLN A 30 -9.84 8.66 -6.90
CA GLN A 30 -9.66 9.57 -8.04
C GLN A 30 -8.31 10.30 -7.94
N LEU A 31 -7.70 10.55 -9.08
CA LEU A 31 -6.47 11.36 -9.13
C LEU A 31 -6.76 12.83 -8.85
N LEU A 32 -7.86 13.33 -9.36
CA LEU A 32 -8.32 14.72 -9.17
C LEU A 32 -9.85 14.80 -9.24
N ASP A 33 -10.41 15.83 -8.64
CA ASP A 33 -11.83 16.15 -8.64
C ASP A 33 -12.05 17.68 -8.49
N PRO A 34 -12.82 18.34 -9.36
CA PRO A 34 -13.50 17.82 -10.56
C PRO A 34 -12.51 17.53 -11.70
N PRO A 35 -12.89 16.68 -12.67
CA PRO A 35 -12.08 16.47 -13.87
C PRO A 35 -12.05 17.75 -14.74
N PHE A 36 -11.00 17.86 -15.57
CA PHE A 36 -10.90 18.95 -16.55
C PHE A 36 -11.86 18.69 -17.73
N ASP A 37 -13.00 19.31 -17.67
CA ASP A 37 -14.04 19.26 -18.72
C ASP A 37 -14.39 20.68 -19.20
N LYS A 38 -14.92 21.50 -18.27
CA LYS A 38 -15.40 22.85 -18.54
C LYS A 38 -14.47 23.96 -18.02
N SER A 39 -13.26 23.57 -17.58
CA SER A 39 -12.27 24.51 -17.09
C SER A 39 -11.68 25.33 -18.23
N ASP A 40 -11.50 26.63 -18.01
CA ASP A 40 -10.74 27.52 -18.91
C ASP A 40 -9.23 27.27 -18.83
N LEU A 41 -8.79 26.48 -17.85
CA LEU A 41 -7.39 26.11 -17.69
C LEU A 41 -6.99 25.07 -18.73
N GLU A 42 -5.78 25.20 -19.26
CA GLU A 42 -5.18 24.26 -20.18
C GLU A 42 -4.16 23.37 -19.43
N PRO A 43 -4.58 22.19 -18.90
CA PRO A 43 -3.71 21.28 -18.16
C PRO A 43 -2.86 20.39 -19.10
N GLY A 44 -2.79 20.71 -20.37
CA GLY A 44 -2.09 19.93 -21.38
C GLY A 44 -2.85 18.64 -21.76
N TYR A 45 -2.11 17.55 -21.97
CA TYR A 45 -2.69 16.29 -22.47
C TYR A 45 -3.79 15.68 -21.60
N ILE A 46 -3.85 16.02 -20.32
CA ILE A 46 -4.86 15.50 -19.37
C ILE A 46 -6.28 15.81 -19.85
N LYS A 47 -6.52 17.01 -20.38
CA LYS A 47 -7.81 17.41 -20.92
C LYS A 47 -8.25 16.61 -22.15
N GLY A 48 -7.32 15.92 -22.81
CA GLY A 48 -7.63 15.02 -23.92
C GLY A 48 -8.29 13.70 -23.51
N TYR A 49 -8.24 13.34 -22.24
CA TYR A 49 -8.98 12.19 -21.72
C TYR A 49 -10.42 12.59 -21.34
N VAL A 50 -11.35 11.70 -21.63
CA VAL A 50 -12.74 11.85 -21.19
C VAL A 50 -12.77 11.97 -19.68
N PRO A 51 -13.61 12.89 -19.09
CA PRO A 51 -13.79 13.01 -17.65
C PRO A 51 -14.09 11.66 -16.99
N GLY A 52 -13.32 11.33 -15.94
CA GLY A 52 -13.40 10.06 -15.24
C GLY A 52 -12.51 8.94 -15.84
N VAL A 53 -11.67 9.25 -16.82
CA VAL A 53 -10.75 8.30 -17.44
C VAL A 53 -9.31 8.70 -17.16
N ARG A 54 -8.48 7.71 -16.76
CA ARG A 54 -7.05 7.88 -16.47
C ARG A 54 -6.79 9.09 -15.55
N GLU A 55 -5.83 9.96 -15.95
CA GLU A 55 -5.44 11.12 -15.15
C GLU A 55 -6.55 12.17 -15.04
N ASN A 56 -7.55 12.16 -15.92
CA ASN A 56 -8.64 13.13 -15.88
C ASN A 56 -9.82 12.69 -15.00
N GLY A 57 -9.56 12.48 -13.72
CA GLY A 57 -10.57 12.17 -12.71
C GLY A 57 -10.94 10.69 -12.58
N GLY A 58 -10.24 9.78 -13.29
CA GLY A 58 -10.24 8.36 -12.98
C GLY A 58 -9.33 8.04 -11.80
N GLN A 59 -9.26 6.78 -11.41
CA GLN A 59 -8.19 6.30 -10.54
C GLN A 59 -6.94 6.06 -11.38
N TYR A 60 -5.86 6.75 -11.10
CA TYR A 60 -4.54 6.38 -11.56
C TYR A 60 -3.90 5.53 -10.46
N THR A 61 -3.82 4.22 -10.68
CA THR A 61 -3.56 3.24 -9.61
C THR A 61 -2.23 3.48 -8.89
N HIS A 62 -1.19 3.87 -9.61
CA HIS A 62 0.09 4.25 -9.04
C HIS A 62 -0.06 5.37 -7.97
N ALA A 63 -0.76 6.45 -8.31
CA ALA A 63 -0.99 7.57 -7.40
C ALA A 63 -1.92 7.18 -6.24
N ALA A 64 -2.90 6.31 -6.48
CA ALA A 64 -3.78 5.78 -5.44
C ALA A 64 -3.01 4.96 -4.40
N ILE A 65 -2.03 4.16 -4.85
CA ILE A 65 -1.12 3.42 -3.96
C ILE A 65 -0.27 4.39 -3.13
N TRP A 66 0.23 5.47 -3.73
CA TRP A 66 0.98 6.50 -2.99
C TRP A 66 0.13 7.20 -1.93
N ALA A 67 -1.14 7.49 -2.23
CA ALA A 67 -2.08 8.04 -1.23
C ALA A 67 -2.27 7.05 -0.06
N THR A 68 -2.44 5.77 -0.35
CA THR A 68 -2.55 4.71 0.68
C THR A 68 -1.28 4.64 1.54
N THR A 69 -0.10 4.68 0.93
CA THR A 69 1.18 4.73 1.64
C THR A 69 1.28 5.96 2.55
N ALA A 70 0.78 7.12 2.09
CA ALA A 70 0.78 8.33 2.90
C ALA A 70 -0.09 8.22 4.15
N PHE A 71 -1.24 7.53 4.09
CA PHE A 71 -2.05 7.23 5.28
C PHE A 71 -1.29 6.32 6.26
N ALA A 72 -0.61 5.29 5.77
CA ALA A 72 0.23 4.42 6.60
C ALA A 72 1.33 5.22 7.32
N MET A 73 2.03 6.11 6.60
CA MET A 73 3.06 6.98 7.18
C MET A 73 2.53 7.96 8.23
N LEU A 74 1.25 8.31 8.17
CA LEU A 74 0.57 9.13 9.19
C LEU A 74 0.05 8.31 10.37
N GLY A 75 0.21 6.98 10.33
CA GLY A 75 -0.24 6.05 11.37
C GLY A 75 -1.74 5.73 11.31
N ASP A 76 -2.43 6.08 10.23
CA ASP A 76 -3.86 5.77 10.03
C ASP A 76 -4.03 4.36 9.45
N LYS A 77 -3.95 3.36 10.33
CA LYS A 77 -4.04 1.95 9.97
C LYS A 77 -5.37 1.59 9.31
N GLU A 78 -6.46 2.03 9.92
CA GLU A 78 -7.81 1.70 9.46
C GLU A 78 -8.01 2.18 8.01
N ARG A 79 -7.67 3.44 7.74
CA ARG A 79 -7.76 4.00 6.40
C ARG A 79 -6.83 3.32 5.42
N THR A 80 -5.61 3.02 5.84
CA THR A 80 -4.62 2.32 5.02
C THR A 80 -5.15 0.97 4.53
N TRP A 81 -5.71 0.16 5.43
CA TRP A 81 -6.21 -1.17 5.08
C TRP A 81 -7.52 -1.12 4.29
N GLU A 82 -8.39 -0.15 4.57
CA GLU A 82 -9.57 0.11 3.73
C GLU A 82 -9.16 0.38 2.28
N LEU A 83 -8.23 1.33 2.08
CA LEU A 83 -7.79 1.71 0.74
C LEU A 83 -7.00 0.58 0.06
N PHE A 84 -6.16 -0.13 0.79
CA PHE A 84 -5.49 -1.33 0.27
C PHE A 84 -6.49 -2.37 -0.23
N ALA A 85 -7.56 -2.64 0.54
CA ALA A 85 -8.61 -3.57 0.13
C ALA A 85 -9.33 -3.10 -1.13
N MET A 86 -9.56 -1.79 -1.29
CA MET A 86 -10.15 -1.21 -2.51
C MET A 86 -9.23 -1.34 -3.72
N LEU A 87 -7.90 -1.27 -3.53
CA LEU A 87 -6.90 -1.35 -4.61
C LEU A 87 -6.61 -2.79 -5.03
N ASN A 88 -6.83 -3.76 -4.14
CA ASN A 88 -6.45 -5.15 -4.37
C ASN A 88 -7.29 -5.79 -5.49
N PRO A 89 -6.66 -6.24 -6.61
CA PRO A 89 -7.38 -6.82 -7.74
C PRO A 89 -8.12 -8.11 -7.36
N ILE A 90 -7.63 -8.89 -6.38
CA ILE A 90 -8.30 -10.09 -5.89
C ILE A 90 -9.68 -9.75 -5.33
N ASN A 91 -9.80 -8.67 -4.55
CA ASN A 91 -11.09 -8.24 -4.01
C ASN A 91 -12.06 -7.77 -5.11
N ARG A 92 -11.53 -7.20 -6.18
CA ARG A 92 -12.30 -6.79 -7.36
C ARG A 92 -12.75 -7.96 -8.24
N GLY A 93 -12.06 -9.10 -8.14
CA GLY A 93 -12.36 -10.33 -8.89
C GLY A 93 -12.99 -11.43 -8.03
N SER A 94 -13.32 -11.20 -6.77
CA SER A 94 -13.75 -12.23 -5.82
C SER A 94 -15.24 -12.65 -5.95
N ARG A 95 -16.05 -11.88 -6.66
CA ARG A 95 -17.50 -12.14 -6.86
C ARG A 95 -17.90 -11.86 -8.30
N PRO A 96 -18.91 -12.57 -8.85
CA PRO A 96 -19.35 -12.39 -10.24
C PRO A 96 -19.65 -10.94 -10.60
N GLU A 97 -20.39 -10.21 -9.77
CA GLU A 97 -20.77 -8.82 -10.04
C GLU A 97 -19.57 -7.88 -10.01
N ALA A 98 -18.57 -8.18 -9.16
CA ALA A 98 -17.31 -7.43 -9.11
C ALA A 98 -16.47 -7.70 -10.37
N MET A 99 -16.42 -8.95 -10.84
CA MET A 99 -15.74 -9.32 -12.08
C MET A 99 -16.39 -8.66 -13.31
N GLU A 100 -17.73 -8.65 -13.38
CA GLU A 100 -18.45 -7.98 -14.47
C GLU A 100 -18.20 -6.47 -14.51
N ARG A 101 -17.97 -5.86 -13.36
CA ARG A 101 -17.61 -4.45 -13.25
C ARG A 101 -16.15 -4.21 -13.61
N TYR A 102 -15.23 -5.02 -13.05
CA TYR A 102 -13.80 -4.83 -13.22
C TYR A 102 -13.34 -5.15 -14.65
N LYS A 103 -13.80 -6.23 -15.24
CA LYS A 103 -13.57 -6.65 -16.65
C LYS A 103 -12.10 -6.76 -17.07
N VAL A 104 -11.22 -7.03 -16.14
CA VAL A 104 -9.81 -7.36 -16.37
C VAL A 104 -9.46 -8.60 -15.56
N GLU A 105 -8.27 -9.13 -15.77
CA GLU A 105 -7.81 -10.34 -15.06
C GLU A 105 -7.82 -10.09 -13.53
N PRO A 106 -8.44 -11.00 -12.73
CA PRO A 106 -8.68 -10.77 -11.31
C PRO A 106 -7.42 -10.77 -10.44
N TYR A 107 -6.27 -11.05 -11.02
CA TYR A 107 -4.96 -11.07 -10.36
C TYR A 107 -3.99 -9.99 -10.89
N VAL A 108 -4.43 -9.15 -11.82
CA VAL A 108 -3.60 -8.12 -12.45
C VAL A 108 -3.92 -6.74 -11.91
N MET A 109 -2.89 -5.99 -11.58
CA MET A 109 -3.02 -4.57 -11.27
C MET A 109 -3.28 -3.79 -12.55
N SER A 110 -4.48 -3.21 -12.68
CA SER A 110 -4.74 -2.26 -13.76
C SER A 110 -4.03 -0.92 -13.50
N ALA A 111 -3.56 -0.28 -14.56
CA ALA A 111 -2.93 1.03 -14.46
C ALA A 111 -3.92 2.11 -14.01
N ASP A 112 -5.18 1.96 -14.40
CA ASP A 112 -6.27 2.89 -14.09
C ASP A 112 -7.61 2.16 -13.90
N ILE A 113 -8.52 2.81 -13.17
CA ILE A 113 -9.91 2.40 -12.99
C ILE A 113 -10.79 3.56 -13.44
N TYR A 114 -11.79 3.28 -14.28
CA TYR A 114 -12.69 4.30 -14.80
C TYR A 114 -13.64 4.80 -13.73
N GLY A 115 -13.74 6.13 -13.62
CA GLY A 115 -14.77 6.83 -12.85
C GLY A 115 -15.94 7.32 -13.71
N ALA A 116 -15.84 7.15 -15.04
CA ALA A 116 -16.83 7.63 -16.01
C ALA A 116 -18.01 6.66 -16.15
N THR A 117 -19.26 7.18 -16.10
CA THR A 117 -20.46 6.42 -16.40
C THR A 117 -20.53 6.16 -17.92
N PRO A 118 -20.94 4.93 -18.39
CA PRO A 118 -21.43 3.76 -17.61
C PRO A 118 -20.33 2.79 -17.17
N HIS A 119 -19.06 3.15 -17.28
CA HIS A 119 -17.91 2.26 -17.07
C HIS A 119 -17.27 2.40 -15.69
N THR A 120 -17.97 3.00 -14.74
CA THR A 120 -17.44 3.20 -13.37
C THR A 120 -17.02 1.89 -12.71
N GLY A 121 -15.76 1.84 -12.25
CA GLY A 121 -15.16 0.65 -11.61
C GLY A 121 -14.53 -0.35 -12.58
N ARG A 122 -14.61 -0.09 -13.90
CA ARG A 122 -13.92 -0.93 -14.90
C ARG A 122 -12.42 -0.66 -14.88
N GLY A 123 -11.61 -1.71 -14.89
CA GLY A 123 -10.18 -1.62 -15.12
C GLY A 123 -9.87 -1.18 -16.54
N GLY A 124 -8.90 -0.28 -16.67
CA GLY A 124 -8.39 0.19 -17.95
C GLY A 124 -7.22 -0.66 -18.43
N TRP A 125 -6.06 -0.04 -18.64
CA TRP A 125 -4.87 -0.74 -19.12
C TRP A 125 -4.29 -1.68 -18.06
N THR A 126 -3.95 -2.89 -18.49
CA THR A 126 -3.36 -3.95 -17.65
C THR A 126 -1.93 -4.27 -18.10
N TRP A 127 -1.22 -5.06 -17.28
CA TRP A 127 0.17 -5.47 -17.52
C TRP A 127 1.19 -4.32 -17.53
N TYR A 128 0.81 -3.18 -16.99
CA TYR A 128 1.72 -2.08 -16.69
C TYR A 128 2.38 -2.34 -15.33
N THR A 129 3.67 -2.54 -15.34
CA THR A 129 4.43 -3.00 -14.16
C THR A 129 4.61 -1.96 -13.07
N GLY A 130 4.47 -0.67 -13.38
CA GLY A 130 4.63 0.42 -12.42
C GLY A 130 3.65 0.33 -11.25
N ALA A 131 2.36 0.18 -11.52
CA ALA A 131 1.34 0.02 -10.46
C ALA A 131 1.55 -1.27 -9.66
N ALA A 132 1.90 -2.38 -10.34
CA ALA A 132 2.19 -3.66 -9.68
C ALA A 132 3.43 -3.56 -8.76
N GLY A 133 4.50 -2.93 -9.22
CA GLY A 133 5.71 -2.72 -8.42
C GLY A 133 5.44 -1.87 -7.17
N TRP A 134 4.64 -0.80 -7.29
CA TRP A 134 4.25 0.01 -6.13
C TRP A 134 3.29 -0.73 -5.19
N MET A 135 2.39 -1.58 -5.71
CA MET A 135 1.54 -2.41 -4.87
C MET A 135 2.35 -3.43 -4.08
N TYR A 136 3.37 -4.05 -4.72
CA TYR A 136 4.32 -4.92 -4.03
C TYR A 136 5.03 -4.17 -2.89
N ARG A 137 5.56 -2.98 -3.15
CA ARG A 137 6.23 -2.17 -2.13
C ARG A 137 5.28 -1.75 -1.01
N LEU A 138 4.06 -1.33 -1.33
CA LEU A 138 3.05 -1.05 -0.31
C LEU A 138 2.82 -2.28 0.58
N SER A 139 2.61 -3.45 -0.03
CA SER A 139 2.32 -4.68 0.70
C SER A 139 3.48 -5.13 1.59
N VAL A 140 4.69 -5.19 1.03
CA VAL A 140 5.85 -5.78 1.71
C VAL A 140 6.57 -4.76 2.59
N GLU A 141 6.88 -3.58 2.04
CA GLU A 141 7.69 -2.59 2.77
C GLU A 141 6.88 -1.76 3.76
N THR A 142 5.61 -1.47 3.44
CA THR A 142 4.77 -0.57 4.27
C THR A 142 3.83 -1.35 5.18
N LEU A 143 3.02 -2.27 4.64
CA LEU A 143 2.04 -3.00 5.45
C LEU A 143 2.70 -4.06 6.32
N LEU A 144 3.47 -4.97 5.71
CA LEU A 144 4.22 -5.98 6.47
C LEU A 144 5.49 -5.42 7.13
N GLY A 145 5.93 -4.24 6.72
CA GLY A 145 7.01 -3.51 7.33
C GLY A 145 8.41 -4.06 7.11
N LEU A 146 8.61 -4.88 6.07
CA LEU A 146 9.91 -5.47 5.76
C LEU A 146 10.72 -4.52 4.87
N GLN A 147 11.70 -3.83 5.44
CA GLN A 147 12.53 -2.86 4.74
C GLN A 147 14.00 -3.27 4.78
N LEU A 148 14.70 -3.16 3.65
CA LEU A 148 16.14 -3.41 3.57
C LEU A 148 16.90 -2.11 3.76
N GLU A 149 17.71 -2.02 4.81
CA GLU A 149 18.51 -0.86 5.18
C GLU A 149 19.96 -1.25 5.46
N GLU A 150 20.89 -0.83 4.61
CA GLU A 150 22.34 -0.95 4.84
C GLU A 150 22.81 -2.31 5.41
N GLY A 151 22.33 -3.42 4.81
CA GLY A 151 22.69 -4.77 5.24
C GLY A 151 21.90 -5.31 6.45
N HIS A 152 20.82 -4.64 6.81
CA HIS A 152 19.87 -5.07 7.83
C HIS A 152 18.46 -5.15 7.25
N LEU A 153 17.62 -5.98 7.85
CA LEU A 153 16.18 -5.88 7.69
C LEU A 153 15.62 -5.04 8.85
N ARG A 154 14.86 -4.02 8.53
CA ARG A 154 14.04 -3.29 9.49
C ARG A 154 12.62 -3.83 9.48
N ILE A 155 12.06 -4.10 10.64
CA ILE A 155 10.66 -4.49 10.82
C ILE A 155 9.89 -3.31 11.42
N ALA A 156 9.05 -2.67 10.59
CA ALA A 156 8.22 -1.52 10.97
C ALA A 156 6.84 -1.58 10.28
N PRO A 157 5.94 -2.47 10.71
CA PRO A 157 4.69 -2.76 10.02
C PRO A 157 3.60 -1.73 10.28
N CYS A 158 2.61 -1.72 9.37
CA CYS A 158 1.32 -1.05 9.53
C CYS A 158 0.21 -2.11 9.42
N VAL A 159 0.15 -3.04 10.38
CA VAL A 159 -0.84 -4.13 10.40
C VAL A 159 -2.07 -3.75 11.24
N PRO A 160 -3.23 -4.39 10.97
CA PRO A 160 -4.42 -4.22 11.79
C PRO A 160 -4.17 -4.60 13.26
N ASP A 161 -4.91 -3.97 14.17
CA ASP A 161 -4.73 -4.18 15.61
C ASP A 161 -5.24 -5.55 16.10
N ASP A 162 -6.03 -6.25 15.27
CA ASP A 162 -6.56 -7.59 15.54
C ASP A 162 -5.63 -8.73 15.08
N TRP A 163 -4.51 -8.41 14.44
CA TRP A 163 -3.51 -9.42 14.12
C TRP A 163 -2.72 -9.80 15.37
N GLU A 164 -2.68 -11.09 15.67
CA GLU A 164 -1.88 -11.62 16.79
C GLU A 164 -0.41 -11.81 16.39
N SER A 165 -0.19 -12.34 15.21
CA SER A 165 1.15 -12.55 14.65
C SER A 165 1.11 -12.79 13.15
N TYR A 166 2.28 -12.69 12.51
CA TYR A 166 2.50 -13.15 11.13
C TYR A 166 3.95 -13.58 10.96
N LYS A 167 4.23 -14.31 9.88
CA LYS A 167 5.56 -14.84 9.59
C LYS A 167 6.05 -14.37 8.24
N ILE A 168 7.36 -14.11 8.17
CA ILE A 168 8.07 -13.80 6.95
C ILE A 168 9.23 -14.79 6.82
N HIS A 169 9.35 -15.42 5.65
CA HIS A 169 10.51 -16.19 5.27
C HIS A 169 11.33 -15.37 4.30
N TYR A 170 12.49 -14.92 4.72
CA TYR A 170 13.37 -14.08 3.92
C TYR A 170 14.67 -14.83 3.61
N ARG A 171 15.04 -14.85 2.34
CA ARG A 171 16.30 -15.44 1.89
C ARG A 171 17.27 -14.34 1.53
N TYR A 172 18.41 -14.34 2.21
CA TYR A 172 19.53 -13.47 1.90
C TYR A 172 20.68 -14.33 1.36
N ARG A 173 20.89 -14.29 0.03
CA ARG A 173 21.83 -15.16 -0.68
C ARG A 173 21.58 -16.64 -0.37
N ASP A 174 22.51 -17.32 0.36
CA ASP A 174 22.39 -18.72 0.72
C ASP A 174 21.89 -18.95 2.17
N THR A 175 21.56 -17.88 2.90
CA THR A 175 21.06 -17.89 4.29
C THR A 175 19.57 -17.62 4.33
N SER A 176 18.83 -18.35 5.17
CA SER A 176 17.39 -18.21 5.36
C SER A 176 17.06 -17.62 6.73
N TYR A 177 16.13 -16.67 6.76
CA TYR A 177 15.62 -16.05 8.00
C TYR A 177 14.13 -16.36 8.14
N HIS A 178 13.76 -17.06 9.22
CA HIS A 178 12.38 -17.35 9.60
C HIS A 178 11.96 -16.36 10.67
N ILE A 179 11.26 -15.30 10.26
CA ILE A 179 10.94 -14.15 11.10
C ILE A 179 9.49 -14.28 11.55
N GLU A 180 9.26 -14.40 12.85
CA GLU A 180 7.93 -14.33 13.45
C GLU A 180 7.74 -12.96 14.11
N ILE A 181 6.74 -12.23 13.67
CA ILE A 181 6.37 -10.92 14.21
C ILE A 181 5.15 -11.10 15.10
N LYS A 182 5.30 -10.81 16.39
CA LYS A 182 4.23 -10.87 17.40
C LYS A 182 3.68 -9.48 17.64
N CYS A 183 2.39 -9.31 17.36
CA CYS A 183 1.69 -8.05 17.50
C CYS A 183 1.16 -7.94 18.94
N GLY A 184 1.57 -6.89 19.66
CA GLY A 184 1.34 -6.80 21.11
C GLY A 184 -0.06 -6.32 21.54
N GLY A 185 -1.06 -6.26 20.62
CA GLY A 185 -2.44 -5.85 20.92
C GLY A 185 -2.62 -4.36 21.27
N GLU A 186 -1.58 -3.60 21.48
CA GLU A 186 -1.61 -2.15 21.63
C GLU A 186 -1.35 -1.48 20.27
N LYS A 187 -1.87 -0.26 20.08
CA LYS A 187 -1.84 0.50 18.81
C LYS A 187 -0.42 0.92 18.34
N SER A 188 0.61 0.18 18.71
CA SER A 188 1.99 0.48 18.35
C SER A 188 2.48 -0.39 17.19
N ASN A 189 3.24 0.22 16.27
CA ASN A 189 3.89 -0.44 15.14
C ASN A 189 5.42 -0.49 15.33
N HIS A 190 5.89 -0.24 16.54
CA HIS A 190 7.32 -0.19 16.82
C HIS A 190 7.79 -1.50 17.44
N ALA A 191 8.88 -2.05 16.89
CA ALA A 191 9.55 -3.18 17.49
C ALA A 191 10.14 -2.76 18.85
N THR A 192 9.87 -3.56 19.88
CA THR A 192 10.39 -3.34 21.22
C THR A 192 11.45 -4.38 21.61
N ARG A 193 11.54 -5.46 20.86
CA ARG A 193 12.53 -6.50 21.08
C ARG A 193 12.71 -7.35 19.84
N VAL A 194 13.97 -7.59 19.48
CA VAL A 194 14.38 -8.54 18.44
C VAL A 194 15.23 -9.62 19.09
N THR A 195 14.87 -10.88 18.86
CA THR A 195 15.63 -12.07 19.31
C THR A 195 15.99 -12.88 18.08
N MET A 196 17.22 -13.33 17.94
CA MET A 196 17.68 -14.24 16.90
C MET A 196 18.37 -15.44 17.54
N ASP A 197 17.95 -16.64 17.19
CA ASP A 197 18.47 -17.91 17.69
C ASP A 197 18.53 -17.96 19.22
N GLY A 198 17.48 -17.42 19.87
CA GLY A 198 17.36 -17.36 21.33
C GLY A 198 18.13 -16.24 22.02
N THR A 199 18.94 -15.46 21.26
CA THR A 199 19.71 -14.33 21.81
C THR A 199 19.01 -13.01 21.50
N VAL A 200 18.84 -12.14 22.51
CA VAL A 200 18.31 -10.78 22.30
C VAL A 200 19.34 -9.93 21.58
N LEU A 201 18.95 -9.35 20.45
CA LEU A 201 19.81 -8.50 19.64
C LEU A 201 19.66 -7.02 19.99
N ASN A 202 18.43 -6.51 19.96
CA ASN A 202 18.12 -5.09 20.13
C ASN A 202 16.63 -4.83 20.38
N GLU A 203 16.28 -3.56 20.55
CA GLU A 203 14.90 -3.07 20.70
C GLU A 203 14.49 -2.14 19.54
N THR A 204 15.21 -2.18 18.42
CA THR A 204 15.03 -1.22 17.31
C THR A 204 14.36 -1.81 16.07
N GLY A 205 14.08 -3.11 16.07
CA GLY A 205 13.49 -3.79 14.91
C GLY A 205 14.49 -4.11 13.80
N LEU A 206 15.80 -3.98 14.06
CA LEU A 206 16.86 -4.27 13.09
C LEU A 206 17.36 -5.70 13.22
N ILE A 207 17.38 -6.43 12.11
CA ILE A 207 17.90 -7.79 12.00
C ILE A 207 19.13 -7.73 11.09
N PRO A 208 20.34 -8.05 11.60
CA PRO A 208 21.54 -8.06 10.76
C PRO A 208 21.47 -9.20 9.74
N LEU A 209 21.88 -8.92 8.50
CA LEU A 209 21.94 -9.91 7.44
C LEU A 209 23.36 -10.41 7.26
N GLN A 210 23.55 -11.72 7.38
CA GLN A 210 24.80 -12.41 7.16
C GLN A 210 24.59 -13.55 6.17
N ASP A 211 25.59 -13.84 5.35
CA ASP A 211 25.57 -14.96 4.41
C ASP A 211 26.46 -16.09 4.95
N ASP A 212 25.95 -16.79 5.94
CA ASP A 212 26.64 -17.90 6.62
C ASP A 212 26.11 -19.30 6.24
N ARG A 213 25.12 -19.35 5.30
CA ARG A 213 24.49 -20.57 4.80
C ARG A 213 23.72 -21.37 5.86
N GLN A 214 23.22 -20.67 6.90
CA GLN A 214 22.41 -21.27 7.96
C GLN A 214 20.96 -20.85 7.87
N GLU A 215 20.14 -21.44 8.72
CA GLU A 215 18.77 -21.02 8.97
C GLU A 215 18.71 -20.30 10.31
N HIS A 216 18.23 -19.05 10.31
CA HIS A 216 18.05 -18.23 11.51
C HIS A 216 16.59 -18.12 11.88
N HIS A 217 16.28 -18.27 13.17
CA HIS A 217 14.95 -18.05 13.73
C HIS A 217 14.93 -16.70 14.45
N VAL A 218 14.10 -15.80 13.94
CA VAL A 218 13.99 -14.43 14.47
C VAL A 218 12.58 -14.21 15.03
N GLU A 219 12.52 -13.67 16.23
CA GLU A 219 11.28 -13.22 16.86
C GLU A 219 11.34 -11.70 17.05
N VAL A 220 10.29 -11.01 16.58
CA VAL A 220 10.12 -9.56 16.71
C VAL A 220 8.86 -9.29 17.51
N MET A 221 9.00 -8.61 18.65
CA MET A 221 7.88 -8.16 19.48
C MET A 221 7.54 -6.72 19.12
N LEU A 222 6.26 -6.45 18.81
CA LEU A 222 5.73 -5.10 18.59
C LEU A 222 4.98 -4.62 19.83
N ARG A 223 5.02 -3.32 20.07
CA ARG A 223 4.17 -2.58 21.01
C ARG A 223 3.71 -1.26 20.43
#